data_2d4207a38d6fc63828992025faab3ad7
#
_entry.id   2d4207a38d6fc63828992025faab3ad7
#
_cell.length_a   1.000
_cell.length_b   1.000
_cell.length_c   1.000
_cell.angle_alpha   90.00
_cell.angle_beta   90.00
_cell.angle_gamma   90.00
#
_symmetry.space_group_name_H-M   'P 1'
#
loop_
_entity.id
_entity.type
_entity.pdbx_description
1 polymer ?
#
loop_
_entity_poly.entity_id
_entity_poly.type
_entity_poly.pdbx_seq_one_letter_code
_entity_poly.pdbx_strand_id
1 'polypeptide(L)'
;LLSRSPSWLAAVGAAPMYLGLDVRGGVHFMLQVDMQAALTRKVESLSGDLRTAFREKNVRHSGISRNSQSIEVQLRDAQTLAAAKSVIADQFAELETTEAPLAGGEFTLTARIRATAARAIQEQALKQNMVTLHNRINELGVAEPVIQQQGLDRIVVQLPGVQDTAKAKDILGRTATLEVRL
;
A
#
# COMPACT_ATOMS: atom_id res chain seq x y z
N LEU A 1 -12.44 11.85 36.01
CA LEU A 1 -12.00 11.52 37.40
C LEU A 1 -10.73 12.22 37.86
N LEU A 2 -10.14 13.10 37.03
CA LEU A 2 -8.90 13.85 37.35
C LEU A 2 -9.13 15.25 37.94
N SER A 3 -10.38 15.63 38.17
CA SER A 3 -10.72 16.95 38.73
C SER A 3 -10.64 17.03 40.27
N ARG A 4 -10.15 15.98 40.94
CA ARG A 4 -9.99 15.96 42.41
C ARG A 4 -8.65 15.32 42.80
N SER A 5 -7.54 15.86 42.30
CA SER A 5 -6.28 15.58 42.97
C SER A 5 -6.31 16.28 44.36
N PRO A 6 -6.02 15.58 45.45
CA PRO A 6 -5.98 16.17 46.79
C PRO A 6 -4.92 17.33 46.79
N SER A 7 -5.27 18.44 47.44
CA SER A 7 -4.44 19.66 47.52
C SER A 7 -3.03 19.45 48.09
N TRP A 8 -2.81 18.37 48.83
CA TRP A 8 -1.48 18.00 49.38
C TRP A 8 -0.48 17.53 48.30
N LEU A 9 -0.97 17.02 47.15
CA LEU A 9 -0.09 16.61 46.02
C LEU A 9 0.58 17.81 45.35
N ALA A 10 -0.06 18.95 45.33
CA ALA A 10 0.53 20.19 44.82
C ALA A 10 1.67 20.73 45.72
N ALA A 11 1.62 20.42 47.03
CA ALA A 11 2.62 20.84 48.00
C ALA A 11 3.94 20.04 47.88
N VAL A 12 3.91 18.86 47.23
CA VAL A 12 5.08 17.98 47.04
C VAL A 12 5.70 18.16 45.65
N GLY A 13 5.20 19.06 44.81
CA GLY A 13 5.71 19.32 43.46
C GLY A 13 5.49 18.15 42.49
N ALA A 14 4.54 17.25 42.80
CA ALA A 14 4.20 16.14 41.93
C ALA A 14 3.31 16.64 40.77
N ALA A 15 3.87 16.69 39.58
CA ALA A 15 3.11 16.94 38.36
C ALA A 15 2.14 15.76 38.10
N PRO A 16 0.90 16.02 37.60
CA PRO A 16 -0.02 14.95 37.25
C PRO A 16 0.65 14.05 36.20
N MET A 17 0.91 12.80 36.55
CA MET A 17 1.39 11.81 35.61
C MET A 17 0.26 11.47 34.64
N TYR A 18 0.51 11.65 33.34
CA TYR A 18 -0.37 11.12 32.30
C TYR A 18 -0.31 9.59 32.34
N LEU A 19 -1.42 9.00 32.74
CA LEU A 19 -1.59 7.57 32.80
C LEU A 19 -1.50 6.97 31.40
N GLY A 20 -0.62 5.99 31.21
CA GLY A 20 -0.48 5.25 29.97
C GLY A 20 -1.75 4.46 29.59
N LEU A 21 -1.73 3.81 28.45
CA LEU A 21 -2.83 2.97 27.91
C LEU A 21 -3.32 1.93 28.91
N ASP A 22 -2.40 1.33 29.67
CA ASP A 22 -2.72 0.28 30.66
C ASP A 22 -3.60 0.75 31.81
N VAL A 23 -3.60 2.05 32.10
CA VAL A 23 -4.33 2.60 33.26
C VAL A 23 -5.61 3.33 32.82
N ARG A 24 -5.65 3.86 31.58
CA ARG A 24 -6.84 4.52 31.04
C ARG A 24 -7.78 3.60 30.28
N GLY A 25 -7.35 2.36 30.01
CA GLY A 25 -7.98 1.49 29.05
C GLY A 25 -7.76 2.00 27.62
N GLY A 26 -7.81 1.14 26.67
CA GLY A 26 -7.66 1.48 25.26
C GLY A 26 -7.46 0.24 24.43
N VAL A 27 -7.46 0.43 23.12
CA VAL A 27 -7.28 -0.65 22.16
C VAL A 27 -6.01 -0.41 21.37
N HIS A 28 -5.25 -1.49 21.19
CA HIS A 28 -4.04 -1.53 20.41
C HIS A 28 -4.24 -2.47 19.22
N PHE A 29 -4.15 -1.94 18.01
CA PHE A 29 -4.25 -2.72 16.78
C PHE A 29 -2.91 -2.72 16.04
N MET A 30 -2.55 -3.87 15.51
CA MET A 30 -1.53 -4.00 14.50
C MET A 30 -2.21 -4.31 13.17
N LEU A 31 -2.00 -3.43 12.20
CA LEU A 31 -2.57 -3.56 10.86
C LEU A 31 -1.43 -3.87 9.89
N GLN A 32 -1.63 -4.85 9.03
CA GLN A 32 -0.69 -5.16 7.96
C GLN A 32 -1.25 -4.68 6.62
N VAL A 33 -0.45 -3.94 5.87
CA VAL A 33 -0.81 -3.50 4.51
C VAL A 33 -0.52 -4.63 3.54
N ASP A 34 -1.50 -4.99 2.72
CA ASP A 34 -1.33 -5.98 1.66
C ASP A 34 -0.52 -5.36 0.50
N MET A 35 0.80 -5.51 0.59
CA MET A 35 1.75 -5.02 -0.40
C MET A 35 1.62 -5.75 -1.74
N GLN A 36 1.21 -7.01 -1.73
CA GLN A 36 0.98 -7.77 -2.97
C GLN A 36 -0.24 -7.24 -3.73
N ALA A 37 -1.32 -6.95 -3.02
CA ALA A 37 -2.49 -6.33 -3.63
C ALA A 37 -2.16 -4.95 -4.22
N ALA A 38 -1.33 -4.14 -3.55
CA ALA A 38 -0.89 -2.84 -4.06
C ALA A 38 -0.11 -2.99 -5.38
N LEU A 39 0.84 -3.92 -5.45
CA LEU A 39 1.62 -4.20 -6.66
C LEU A 39 0.73 -4.78 -7.78
N THR A 40 -0.17 -5.70 -7.46
CA THR A 40 -1.09 -6.29 -8.44
C THR A 40 -1.99 -5.23 -9.09
N ARG A 41 -2.54 -4.31 -8.31
CA ARG A 41 -3.33 -3.18 -8.82
C ARG A 41 -2.51 -2.27 -9.73
N LYS A 42 -1.25 -2.02 -9.38
CA LYS A 42 -0.35 -1.20 -10.21
C LYS A 42 -0.05 -1.91 -11.54
N VAL A 43 0.23 -3.21 -11.54
CA VAL A 43 0.43 -4.02 -12.75
C VAL A 43 -0.83 -4.00 -13.63
N GLU A 44 -2.01 -4.02 -13.01
CA GLU A 44 -3.28 -3.93 -13.73
C GLU A 44 -3.45 -2.60 -14.46
N SER A 45 -3.20 -1.48 -13.77
CA SER A 45 -3.19 -0.15 -14.37
C SER A 45 -2.19 -0.07 -15.52
N LEU A 46 -0.95 -0.48 -15.28
CA LEU A 46 0.13 -0.47 -16.28
C LEU A 46 -0.18 -1.32 -17.51
N SER A 47 -0.88 -2.46 -17.33
CA SER A 47 -1.31 -3.29 -18.46
C SER A 47 -2.33 -2.57 -19.35
N GLY A 48 -3.22 -1.76 -18.77
CA GLY A 48 -4.15 -0.91 -19.50
C GLY A 48 -3.44 0.20 -20.27
N ASP A 49 -2.55 0.90 -19.58
CA ASP A 49 -1.77 2.01 -20.14
C ASP A 49 -0.86 1.52 -21.27
N LEU A 50 -0.24 0.35 -21.11
CA LEU A 50 0.63 -0.27 -22.10
C LEU A 50 -0.14 -0.64 -23.37
N ARG A 51 -1.36 -1.17 -23.25
CA ARG A 51 -2.22 -1.44 -24.41
C ARG A 51 -2.54 -0.17 -25.18
N THR A 52 -2.82 0.91 -24.48
CA THR A 52 -3.10 2.22 -25.09
C THR A 52 -1.87 2.76 -25.80
N ALA A 53 -0.71 2.75 -25.14
CA ALA A 53 0.55 3.19 -25.73
C ALA A 53 0.95 2.39 -26.98
N PHE A 54 0.78 1.06 -26.95
CA PHE A 54 1.05 0.22 -28.12
C PHE A 54 0.10 0.52 -29.27
N ARG A 55 -1.16 0.82 -29.01
CA ARG A 55 -2.13 1.22 -30.04
C ARG A 55 -1.74 2.56 -30.67
N GLU A 56 -1.40 3.54 -29.86
CA GLU A 56 -0.99 4.88 -30.31
C GLU A 56 0.29 4.84 -31.15
N LYS A 57 1.24 4.00 -30.78
CA LYS A 57 2.51 3.81 -31.48
C LYS A 57 2.45 2.75 -32.58
N ASN A 58 1.27 2.20 -32.89
CA ASN A 58 1.05 1.15 -33.89
C ASN A 58 1.94 -0.09 -33.68
N VAL A 59 2.27 -0.44 -32.45
CA VAL A 59 2.99 -1.66 -32.11
C VAL A 59 2.01 -2.83 -32.16
N ARG A 60 2.20 -3.68 -33.17
CA ARG A 60 1.35 -4.89 -33.37
C ARG A 60 1.80 -6.00 -32.42
N HIS A 61 0.85 -6.58 -31.71
CA HIS A 61 1.07 -7.69 -30.80
C HIS A 61 -0.01 -8.77 -31.00
N SER A 62 0.33 -10.03 -30.76
CA SER A 62 -0.60 -11.17 -30.85
C SER A 62 -1.46 -11.28 -29.59
N GLY A 63 -0.99 -10.84 -28.45
CA GLY A 63 -1.70 -10.84 -27.19
C GLY A 63 -0.95 -10.10 -26.09
N ILE A 64 -1.71 -9.60 -25.12
CA ILE A 64 -1.20 -9.08 -23.85
C ILE A 64 -1.90 -9.85 -22.75
N SER A 65 -1.16 -10.62 -21.99
CA SER A 65 -1.60 -11.33 -20.81
C SER A 65 -1.01 -10.71 -19.55
N ARG A 66 -1.62 -10.95 -18.43
CA ARG A 66 -1.20 -10.40 -17.14
C ARG A 66 -1.16 -11.50 -16.11
N ASN A 67 -0.05 -11.59 -15.41
CA ASN A 67 0.10 -12.30 -14.15
C ASN A 67 0.09 -11.31 -12.98
N SER A 68 0.04 -11.80 -11.74
CA SER A 68 -0.05 -10.92 -10.55
C SER A 68 1.05 -9.86 -10.47
N GLN A 69 2.24 -10.12 -11.02
CA GLN A 69 3.41 -9.26 -10.91
C GLN A 69 4.09 -8.95 -12.24
N SER A 70 3.56 -9.42 -13.37
CA SER A 70 4.15 -9.23 -14.69
C SER A 70 3.09 -9.08 -15.77
N ILE A 71 3.50 -8.40 -16.84
CA ILE A 71 2.74 -8.27 -18.08
C ILE A 71 3.51 -9.00 -19.16
N GLU A 72 2.88 -9.90 -19.86
CA GLU A 72 3.46 -10.66 -20.95
C GLU A 72 2.85 -10.22 -22.27
N VAL A 73 3.69 -9.87 -23.22
CA VAL A 73 3.32 -9.42 -24.55
C VAL A 73 3.88 -10.38 -25.59
N GLN A 74 3.03 -10.93 -26.43
CA GLN A 74 3.43 -11.79 -27.53
C GLN A 74 3.59 -10.95 -28.79
N LEU A 75 4.77 -11.04 -29.42
CA LEU A 75 5.19 -10.25 -30.56
C LEU A 75 5.63 -11.19 -31.71
N ARG A 76 5.30 -10.81 -32.95
CA ARG A 76 5.46 -11.68 -34.12
C ARG A 76 6.84 -11.67 -34.72
N ASP A 77 7.61 -10.62 -34.51
CA ASP A 77 8.92 -10.43 -35.12
C ASP A 77 9.84 -9.53 -34.30
N ALA A 78 11.12 -9.51 -34.65
CA ALA A 78 12.13 -8.72 -33.96
C ALA A 78 11.92 -7.20 -34.11
N GLN A 79 11.27 -6.74 -35.17
CA GLN A 79 11.01 -5.33 -35.38
C GLN A 79 9.94 -4.82 -34.42
N THR A 80 8.85 -5.57 -34.25
CA THR A 80 7.81 -5.25 -33.27
C THR A 80 8.31 -5.38 -31.84
N LEU A 81 9.23 -6.32 -31.57
CA LEU A 81 9.92 -6.44 -30.28
C LEU A 81 10.74 -5.19 -29.96
N ALA A 82 11.54 -4.70 -30.92
CA ALA A 82 12.34 -3.49 -30.74
C ALA A 82 11.44 -2.26 -30.50
N ALA A 83 10.36 -2.13 -31.25
CA ALA A 83 9.39 -1.06 -31.08
C ALA A 83 8.70 -1.11 -29.71
N ALA A 84 8.27 -2.30 -29.25
CA ALA A 84 7.67 -2.49 -27.95
C ALA A 84 8.63 -2.13 -26.80
N LYS A 85 9.89 -2.55 -26.90
CA LYS A 85 10.93 -2.21 -25.91
C LYS A 85 11.19 -0.71 -25.86
N SER A 86 11.23 -0.01 -27.01
CA SER A 86 11.38 1.45 -27.06
C SER A 86 10.22 2.15 -26.37
N VAL A 87 8.97 1.77 -26.65
CA VAL A 87 7.78 2.34 -26.00
C VAL A 87 7.82 2.15 -24.49
N ILE A 88 8.21 0.96 -24.05
CA ILE A 88 8.31 0.68 -22.61
C ILE A 88 9.43 1.51 -21.96
N ALA A 89 10.59 1.60 -22.59
CA ALA A 89 11.71 2.38 -22.06
C ALA A 89 11.39 3.88 -21.96
N ASP A 90 10.67 4.42 -22.97
CA ASP A 90 10.37 5.84 -23.06
C ASP A 90 9.22 6.27 -22.13
N GLN A 91 8.19 5.44 -21.99
CA GLN A 91 6.95 5.82 -21.28
C GLN A 91 6.74 5.11 -19.94
N PHE A 92 7.39 3.98 -19.72
CA PHE A 92 7.21 3.12 -18.54
C PHE A 92 8.53 2.81 -17.84
N ALA A 93 9.26 3.85 -17.44
CA ALA A 93 10.57 3.73 -16.78
C ALA A 93 10.55 2.87 -15.50
N GLU A 94 9.39 2.67 -14.90
CA GLU A 94 9.17 1.81 -13.74
C GLU A 94 9.15 0.31 -14.08
N LEU A 95 9.12 -0.05 -15.38
CA LEU A 95 9.16 -1.43 -15.84
C LEU A 95 10.57 -1.84 -16.28
N GLU A 96 10.91 -3.09 -16.01
CA GLU A 96 12.03 -3.80 -16.61
C GLU A 96 11.48 -4.88 -17.53
N THR A 97 12.18 -5.14 -18.63
CA THR A 97 11.73 -6.08 -19.65
C THR A 97 12.71 -7.22 -19.81
N THR A 98 12.17 -8.42 -19.95
CA THR A 98 12.91 -9.63 -20.32
C THR A 98 12.28 -10.22 -21.56
N GLU A 99 13.08 -10.63 -22.52
CA GLU A 99 12.64 -11.25 -23.77
C GLU A 99 12.95 -12.75 -23.79
N ALA A 100 12.05 -13.51 -24.39
CA ALA A 100 12.25 -14.93 -24.65
C ALA A 100 11.79 -15.25 -26.08
N PRO A 101 12.62 -15.89 -26.90
CA PRO A 101 12.22 -16.34 -28.23
C PRO A 101 11.22 -17.49 -28.12
N LEU A 102 10.24 -17.48 -29.01
CA LEU A 102 9.27 -18.54 -29.23
C LEU A 102 9.54 -19.25 -30.56
N ALA A 103 8.95 -20.44 -30.74
CA ALA A 103 8.99 -21.14 -32.00
C ALA A 103 8.34 -20.31 -33.12
N GLY A 104 8.91 -20.37 -34.35
CA GLY A 104 8.35 -19.62 -35.49
C GLY A 104 8.83 -18.19 -35.63
N GLY A 105 9.83 -17.74 -34.85
CA GLY A 105 10.35 -16.35 -34.93
C GLY A 105 9.54 -15.33 -34.13
N GLU A 106 8.62 -15.80 -33.32
CA GLU A 106 7.86 -14.99 -32.36
C GLU A 106 8.68 -14.74 -31.08
N PHE A 107 8.27 -13.73 -30.32
CA PHE A 107 8.91 -13.36 -29.05
C PHE A 107 7.87 -13.12 -27.96
N THR A 108 8.20 -13.54 -26.75
CA THR A 108 7.49 -13.09 -25.53
C THR A 108 8.32 -12.03 -24.85
N LEU A 109 7.74 -10.86 -24.66
CA LEU A 109 8.30 -9.77 -23.88
C LEU A 109 7.60 -9.74 -22.52
N THR A 110 8.33 -10.02 -21.46
CA THR A 110 7.81 -9.97 -20.08
C THR A 110 8.25 -8.65 -19.43
N ALA A 111 7.30 -7.83 -19.05
CA ALA A 111 7.53 -6.58 -18.33
C ALA A 111 7.18 -6.76 -16.84
N ARG A 112 8.09 -6.38 -15.95
CA ARG A 112 7.92 -6.43 -14.49
C ARG A 112 8.22 -5.08 -13.87
N ILE A 113 7.60 -4.78 -12.74
CA ILE A 113 7.93 -3.58 -11.97
C ILE A 113 9.34 -3.73 -11.40
N ARG A 114 10.19 -2.73 -11.63
CA ARG A 114 11.55 -2.69 -11.06
C ARG A 114 11.51 -2.71 -9.54
N ALA A 115 12.51 -3.30 -8.90
CA ALA A 115 12.58 -3.38 -7.44
C ALA A 115 12.51 -2.00 -6.76
N THR A 116 13.15 -0.99 -7.35
CA THR A 116 13.12 0.40 -6.85
C THR A 116 11.72 1.02 -6.95
N ALA A 117 11.03 0.81 -8.07
CA ALA A 117 9.65 1.27 -8.25
C ALA A 117 8.68 0.51 -7.34
N ALA A 118 8.88 -0.80 -7.15
CA ALA A 118 8.07 -1.60 -6.23
C ALA A 118 8.14 -1.07 -4.80
N ARG A 119 9.34 -0.72 -4.32
CA ARG A 119 9.51 -0.09 -3.00
C ARG A 119 8.77 1.24 -2.89
N ALA A 120 8.87 2.11 -3.89
CA ALA A 120 8.17 3.39 -3.91
C ALA A 120 6.64 3.21 -3.87
N ILE A 121 6.10 2.23 -4.62
CA ILE A 121 4.67 1.88 -4.61
C ILE A 121 4.25 1.38 -3.23
N GLN A 122 5.05 0.54 -2.58
CA GLN A 122 4.80 0.03 -1.24
C GLN A 122 4.79 1.15 -0.19
N GLU A 123 5.78 2.05 -0.23
CA GLU A 123 5.84 3.21 0.66
C GLU A 123 4.64 4.15 0.45
N GLN A 124 4.26 4.37 -0.80
CA GLN A 124 3.08 5.18 -1.11
C GLN A 124 1.80 4.52 -0.60
N ALA A 125 1.63 3.20 -0.78
CA ALA A 125 0.50 2.46 -0.26
C ALA A 125 0.41 2.56 1.27
N LEU A 126 1.55 2.44 1.97
CA LEU A 126 1.61 2.58 3.41
C LEU A 126 1.19 3.98 3.86
N LYS A 127 1.75 5.03 3.26
CA LYS A 127 1.38 6.43 3.56
C LYS A 127 -0.11 6.68 3.32
N GLN A 128 -0.65 6.21 2.20
CA GLN A 128 -2.06 6.35 1.88
C GLN A 128 -2.96 5.66 2.90
N ASN A 129 -2.59 4.46 3.34
CA ASN A 129 -3.33 3.74 4.38
C ASN A 129 -3.26 4.47 5.73
N MET A 130 -2.10 5.03 6.10
CA MET A 130 -1.97 5.85 7.33
C MET A 130 -2.88 7.08 7.31
N VAL A 131 -2.95 7.80 6.20
CA VAL A 131 -3.86 8.96 6.04
C VAL A 131 -5.32 8.52 6.15
N THR A 132 -5.69 7.43 5.49
CA THR A 132 -7.05 6.88 5.54
C THR A 132 -7.43 6.48 6.97
N LEU A 133 -6.52 5.81 7.68
CA LEU A 133 -6.71 5.42 9.09
C LEU A 133 -6.88 6.66 9.98
N HIS A 134 -6.04 7.67 9.81
CA HIS A 134 -6.11 8.91 10.57
C HIS A 134 -7.47 9.59 10.42
N ASN A 135 -7.95 9.71 9.17
CA ASN A 135 -9.26 10.30 8.89
C ASN A 135 -10.41 9.51 9.55
N ARG A 136 -10.39 8.18 9.45
CA ARG A 136 -11.41 7.31 10.05
C ARG A 136 -11.41 7.34 11.58
N ILE A 137 -10.23 7.41 12.17
CA ILE A 137 -10.10 7.50 13.63
C ILE A 137 -10.60 8.86 14.14
N ASN A 138 -10.36 9.92 13.37
CA ASN A 138 -10.93 11.25 13.68
C ASN A 138 -12.46 11.23 13.62
N GLU A 139 -13.07 10.49 12.68
CA GLU A 139 -14.52 10.30 12.61
C GLU A 139 -15.08 9.57 13.85
N LEU A 140 -14.27 8.73 14.51
CA LEU A 140 -14.62 8.08 15.77
C LEU A 140 -14.62 9.04 16.97
N GLY A 141 -14.06 10.23 16.81
CA GLY A 141 -13.93 11.19 17.91
C GLY A 141 -12.93 10.78 18.99
N VAL A 142 -11.98 9.91 18.65
CA VAL A 142 -10.93 9.46 19.59
C VAL A 142 -9.94 10.59 19.82
N ALA A 143 -9.77 10.97 21.07
CA ALA A 143 -8.77 11.97 21.44
C ALA A 143 -7.36 11.35 21.43
N GLU A 144 -6.42 12.04 20.78
CA GLU A 144 -5.00 11.70 20.76
C GLU A 144 -4.69 10.26 20.30
N PRO A 145 -5.17 9.81 19.11
CA PRO A 145 -4.80 8.51 18.60
C PRO A 145 -3.33 8.49 18.22
N VAL A 146 -2.65 7.36 18.49
CA VAL A 146 -1.28 7.15 18.04
C VAL A 146 -1.31 6.23 16.83
N ILE A 147 -0.79 6.71 15.68
CA ILE A 147 -0.68 5.94 14.45
C ILE A 147 0.79 5.96 14.04
N GLN A 148 1.43 4.82 14.05
CA GLN A 148 2.86 4.70 13.77
C GLN A 148 3.14 3.59 12.78
N GLN A 149 4.06 3.85 11.86
CA GLN A 149 4.61 2.83 10.99
C GLN A 149 5.56 1.92 11.79
N GLN A 150 5.40 0.61 11.62
CA GLN A 150 6.30 -0.39 12.16
C GLN A 150 6.83 -1.29 11.05
N GLY A 151 8.09 -1.15 10.67
CA GLY A 151 8.67 -1.88 9.56
C GLY A 151 8.20 -1.36 8.20
N LEU A 152 8.14 -2.24 7.20
CA LEU A 152 7.84 -1.88 5.81
C LEU A 152 6.36 -2.00 5.46
N ASP A 153 5.59 -2.77 6.21
CA ASP A 153 4.23 -3.18 5.86
C ASP A 153 3.22 -3.10 7.00
N ARG A 154 3.64 -2.69 8.20
CA ARG A 154 2.79 -2.67 9.40
C ARG A 154 2.53 -1.26 9.90
N ILE A 155 1.32 -1.08 10.40
CA ILE A 155 0.86 0.15 11.07
C ILE A 155 0.34 -0.22 12.45
N VAL A 156 0.87 0.42 13.46
CA VAL A 156 0.39 0.31 14.84
C VAL A 156 -0.55 1.45 15.11
N VAL A 157 -1.75 1.13 15.60
CA VAL A 157 -2.78 2.08 15.98
C VAL A 157 -3.14 1.89 17.44
N GLN A 158 -3.00 2.94 18.24
CA GLN A 158 -3.40 2.96 19.65
C GLN A 158 -4.53 3.97 19.83
N LEU A 159 -5.63 3.49 20.38
CA LEU A 159 -6.86 4.27 20.60
C LEU A 159 -7.14 4.37 22.09
N PRO A 160 -6.63 5.42 22.77
CA PRO A 160 -6.87 5.62 24.20
C PRO A 160 -8.37 5.85 24.47
N GLY A 161 -8.88 5.24 25.53
CA GLY A 161 -10.25 5.43 25.99
C GLY A 161 -11.34 4.73 25.19
N VAL A 162 -10.99 4.01 24.13
CA VAL A 162 -11.93 3.19 23.35
C VAL A 162 -12.18 1.89 24.09
N GLN A 163 -13.44 1.60 24.44
CA GLN A 163 -13.85 0.36 25.11
C GLN A 163 -14.50 -0.65 24.14
N ASP A 164 -15.12 -0.15 23.06
CA ASP A 164 -15.76 -0.99 22.04
C ASP A 164 -14.76 -1.37 20.95
N THR A 165 -14.08 -2.48 21.18
CA THR A 165 -13.11 -3.08 20.24
C THR A 165 -13.76 -3.54 18.94
N ALA A 166 -15.01 -4.01 18.99
CA ALA A 166 -15.72 -4.53 17.81
C ALA A 166 -16.04 -3.39 16.83
N LYS A 167 -16.53 -2.26 17.35
CA LYS A 167 -16.81 -1.06 16.53
C LYS A 167 -15.53 -0.47 15.94
N ALA A 168 -14.46 -0.38 16.71
CA ALA A 168 -13.17 0.08 16.23
C ALA A 168 -12.62 -0.84 15.13
N LYS A 169 -12.71 -2.16 15.31
CA LYS A 169 -12.30 -3.16 14.31
C LYS A 169 -13.09 -3.06 13.00
N ASP A 170 -14.42 -2.87 13.08
CA ASP A 170 -15.28 -2.72 11.90
C ASP A 170 -14.89 -1.47 11.07
N ILE A 171 -14.65 -0.35 11.73
CA ILE A 171 -14.28 0.90 11.07
C ILE A 171 -12.88 0.83 10.46
N LEU A 172 -11.91 0.25 11.16
CA LEU A 172 -10.55 0.07 10.66
C LEU A 172 -10.47 -1.00 9.55
N GLY A 173 -11.26 -2.08 9.66
CA GLY A 173 -11.25 -3.21 8.73
C GLY A 173 -11.87 -2.93 7.36
N ARG A 174 -12.64 -1.86 7.21
CA ARG A 174 -13.24 -1.45 5.92
C ARG A 174 -12.23 -0.85 4.93
N THR A 175 -10.96 -0.79 5.29
CA THR A 175 -9.91 -0.34 4.37
C THR A 175 -9.47 -1.51 3.49
N ALA A 176 -9.75 -1.46 2.20
CA ALA A 176 -9.68 -2.56 1.23
C ALA A 176 -8.30 -3.24 1.04
N THR A 177 -7.27 -2.79 1.74
CA THR A 177 -5.89 -3.32 1.69
C THR A 177 -5.30 -3.61 3.06
N LEU A 178 -6.12 -3.60 4.14
CA LEU A 178 -5.66 -3.81 5.50
C LEU A 178 -6.19 -5.13 6.05
N GLU A 179 -5.29 -5.99 6.48
CA GLU A 179 -5.60 -7.14 7.35
C GLU A 179 -5.35 -6.77 8.80
N VAL A 180 -6.35 -7.01 9.66
CA VAL A 180 -6.24 -6.82 11.11
C VAL A 180 -5.73 -8.11 11.73
N ARG A 181 -4.55 -8.08 12.31
CA ARG A 181 -3.99 -9.17 13.13
C ARG A 181 -4.06 -8.75 14.60
N LEU A 182 -4.63 -9.61 15.42
CA LEU A 182 -4.71 -9.47 16.88
C LEU A 182 -3.51 -10.13 17.53
#